data_111318d34cf00ea96ed0260101760498
#
_entry.id   111318d34cf00ea96ed0260101760498
#
_cell.length_a   1.000
_cell.length_b   1.000
_cell.length_c   1.000
_cell.angle_alpha   90.00
_cell.angle_beta   90.00
_cell.angle_gamma   90.00
#
_symmetry.space_group_name_H-M   'P 1'
#
loop_
_entity.id
_entity.type
_entity.pdbx_description
1 polymer ?
#
loop_
_entity_poly.entity_id
_entity_poly.type
_entity_poly.pdbx_seq_one_letter_code
_entity_poly.pdbx_strand_id
1 'polypeptide(L)'
;MLKELISKTDGYIAILAYLDRKDDVALLELRKILAEKSGKPVTFGWGPRFQHSTGQFHKAGQPNGSFLIITADSNEDFAIAGKEFTFQTLVMAQALGEFRALGARKYPVARLHLTDRASGISAILAAAKAL
;
A
#
# COMPACT_ATOMS: atom_id res chain seq x y z
N MET A 1 -13.97 4.54 3.33
CA MET A 1 -12.54 4.67 3.02
C MET A 1 -12.20 4.23 1.60
N LEU A 2 -12.28 2.93 1.19
CA LEU A 2 -11.95 2.51 -0.20
C LEU A 2 -12.78 3.26 -1.24
N LYS A 3 -14.11 3.35 -1.07
CA LYS A 3 -14.98 4.11 -1.96
C LYS A 3 -14.55 5.56 -2.11
N GLU A 4 -14.23 6.21 -1.02
CA GLU A 4 -13.76 7.59 -0.99
C GLU A 4 -12.40 7.74 -1.69
N LEU A 5 -11.46 6.83 -1.43
CA LEU A 5 -10.14 6.84 -2.08
C LEU A 5 -10.27 6.74 -3.61
N ILE A 6 -11.14 5.83 -4.09
CA ILE A 6 -11.40 5.62 -5.51
C ILE A 6 -12.03 6.86 -6.17
N SER A 7 -12.92 7.56 -5.46
CA SER A 7 -13.63 8.73 -5.99
C SER A 7 -12.78 9.99 -6.06
N LYS A 8 -11.69 10.07 -5.30
CA LYS A 8 -10.83 11.27 -5.21
C LYS A 8 -9.78 11.42 -6.30
N THR A 9 -9.71 10.50 -7.24
CA THR A 9 -8.76 10.58 -8.34
C THR A 9 -9.41 10.36 -9.69
N ASP A 10 -8.95 11.05 -10.70
CA ASP A 10 -9.35 10.84 -12.10
C ASP A 10 -8.31 10.04 -12.89
N GLY A 11 -7.14 9.80 -12.33
CA GLY A 11 -6.03 9.12 -12.99
C GLY A 11 -5.94 7.63 -12.63
N TYR A 12 -5.13 7.29 -11.64
CA TYR A 12 -4.84 5.91 -11.30
C TYR A 12 -4.89 5.67 -9.78
N ILE A 13 -4.97 4.39 -9.41
CA ILE A 13 -4.89 3.94 -8.02
C ILE A 13 -3.59 3.14 -7.86
N ALA A 14 -2.80 3.43 -6.83
CA ALA A 14 -1.62 2.67 -6.49
C ALA A 14 -1.80 1.95 -5.15
N ILE A 15 -1.62 0.63 -5.15
CA ILE A 15 -1.58 -0.20 -3.94
C ILE A 15 -0.11 -0.42 -3.58
N LEU A 16 0.27 0.02 -2.38
CA LEU A 16 1.62 -0.01 -1.85
C LEU A 16 1.63 -0.97 -0.64
N ALA A 17 1.95 -2.24 -0.86
CA ALA A 17 1.87 -3.29 0.15
C ALA A 17 3.23 -3.54 0.80
N TYR A 18 3.40 -3.14 2.04
CA TYR A 18 4.57 -3.44 2.87
C TYR A 18 4.32 -4.74 3.65
N LEU A 19 4.21 -5.83 2.88
CA LEU A 19 3.86 -7.17 3.34
C LEU A 19 4.78 -8.21 2.69
N ASP A 20 4.60 -9.49 3.02
CA ASP A 20 5.37 -10.57 2.41
C ASP A 20 4.79 -10.96 1.03
N ARG A 21 5.61 -10.85 -0.01
CA ARG A 21 5.18 -11.13 -1.38
C ARG A 21 4.85 -12.60 -1.68
N LYS A 22 5.29 -13.53 -0.81
CA LYS A 22 5.01 -14.96 -0.95
C LYS A 22 3.78 -15.36 -0.13
N ASP A 23 3.79 -15.00 1.16
CA ASP A 23 2.74 -15.40 2.10
C ASP A 23 1.44 -14.61 1.89
N ASP A 24 1.55 -13.35 1.49
CA ASP A 24 0.41 -12.44 1.30
C ASP A 24 -0.01 -12.30 -0.16
N VAL A 25 0.39 -13.22 -1.03
CA VAL A 25 0.13 -13.18 -2.48
C VAL A 25 -1.33 -13.00 -2.85
N ALA A 26 -2.26 -13.48 -2.03
CA ALA A 26 -3.71 -13.31 -2.23
C ALA A 26 -4.12 -11.84 -2.35
N LEU A 27 -3.38 -10.91 -1.75
CA LEU A 27 -3.66 -9.48 -1.84
C LEU A 27 -3.54 -8.93 -3.27
N LEU A 28 -2.83 -9.60 -4.17
CA LEU A 28 -2.74 -9.20 -5.58
C LEU A 28 -4.10 -9.13 -6.28
N GLU A 29 -5.09 -9.92 -5.81
CA GLU A 29 -6.47 -9.88 -6.34
C GLU A 29 -7.09 -8.50 -6.20
N LEU A 30 -6.70 -7.74 -5.16
CA LEU A 30 -7.21 -6.39 -4.90
C LEU A 30 -7.01 -5.46 -6.10
N ARG A 31 -5.90 -5.60 -6.84
CA ARG A 31 -5.62 -4.81 -8.04
C ARG A 31 -6.70 -4.98 -9.09
N LYS A 32 -7.08 -6.23 -9.37
CA LYS A 32 -8.11 -6.56 -10.35
C LYS A 32 -9.48 -6.04 -9.91
N ILE A 33 -9.86 -6.30 -8.66
CA ILE A 33 -11.16 -5.87 -8.12
C ILE A 33 -11.29 -4.35 -8.19
N LEU A 34 -10.28 -3.61 -7.74
CA LEU A 34 -10.32 -2.14 -7.77
C LEU A 34 -10.35 -1.59 -9.20
N ALA A 35 -9.64 -2.21 -10.14
CA ALA A 35 -9.68 -1.80 -11.55
C ALA A 35 -11.08 -1.99 -12.14
N GLU A 36 -11.70 -3.14 -11.91
CA GLU A 36 -13.07 -3.45 -12.36
C GLU A 36 -14.12 -2.52 -11.74
N LYS A 37 -14.00 -2.26 -10.43
CA LYS A 37 -14.95 -1.41 -9.70
C LYS A 37 -14.80 0.08 -9.97
N SER A 38 -13.60 0.55 -10.25
CA SER A 38 -13.32 1.98 -10.47
C SER A 38 -13.30 2.39 -11.93
N GLY A 39 -13.07 1.44 -12.84
CA GLY A 39 -12.79 1.73 -14.26
C GLY A 39 -11.45 2.44 -14.48
N LYS A 40 -10.56 2.44 -13.49
CA LYS A 40 -9.27 3.17 -13.51
C LYS A 40 -8.09 2.21 -13.58
N PRO A 41 -6.95 2.63 -14.12
CA PRO A 41 -5.71 1.88 -14.00
C PRO A 41 -5.34 1.68 -12.52
N VAL A 42 -4.99 0.45 -12.16
CA VAL A 42 -4.54 0.14 -10.80
C VAL A 42 -3.16 -0.51 -10.85
N THR A 43 -2.21 0.05 -10.12
CA THR A 43 -0.88 -0.52 -9.94
C THR A 43 -0.76 -1.19 -8.58
N PHE A 44 0.16 -2.13 -8.47
CA PHE A 44 0.46 -2.82 -7.23
C PHE A 44 1.98 -2.93 -7.07
N GLY A 45 2.49 -2.56 -5.91
CA GLY A 45 3.89 -2.68 -5.56
C GLY A 45 4.11 -3.30 -4.19
N TRP A 46 5.07 -4.24 -4.09
CA TRP A 46 5.56 -4.73 -2.81
C TRP A 46 6.62 -3.78 -2.28
N GLY A 47 6.31 -3.10 -1.19
CA GLY A 47 7.23 -2.18 -0.53
C GLY A 47 8.31 -2.90 0.28
N PRO A 48 9.50 -2.30 0.43
CA PRO A 48 9.88 -0.97 -0.06
C PRO A 48 10.48 -0.94 -1.49
N ARG A 49 10.44 -2.04 -2.23
CA ARG A 49 11.14 -2.23 -3.51
C ARG A 49 10.88 -1.18 -4.59
N PHE A 50 9.72 -0.52 -4.54
CA PHE A 50 9.32 0.48 -5.53
C PHE A 50 9.83 1.90 -5.24
N GLN A 51 10.44 2.18 -4.09
CA GLN A 51 10.74 3.56 -3.64
C GLN A 51 11.61 4.34 -4.62
N HIS A 52 12.58 3.70 -5.26
CA HIS A 52 13.49 4.32 -6.23
C HIS A 52 13.09 4.10 -7.70
N SER A 53 11.86 3.63 -7.94
CA SER A 53 11.30 3.40 -9.27
C SER A 53 9.90 4.04 -9.38
N THR A 54 8.84 3.24 -9.38
CA THR A 54 7.46 3.76 -9.44
C THR A 54 7.11 4.71 -8.30
N GLY A 55 7.73 4.57 -7.13
CA GLY A 55 7.54 5.49 -6.01
C GLY A 55 7.99 6.92 -6.30
N GLN A 56 8.99 7.12 -7.15
CA GLN A 56 9.38 8.46 -7.60
C GLN A 56 8.34 9.06 -8.55
N PHE A 57 7.79 8.26 -9.46
CA PHE A 57 6.68 8.67 -10.31
C PHE A 57 5.46 9.09 -9.47
N HIS A 58 5.12 8.34 -8.44
CA HIS A 58 4.02 8.68 -7.53
C HIS A 58 4.17 10.08 -6.92
N LYS A 59 5.40 10.50 -6.61
CA LYS A 59 5.69 11.76 -5.94
C LYS A 59 5.97 12.94 -6.88
N ALA A 60 6.49 12.67 -8.07
CA ALA A 60 6.97 13.69 -9.00
C ALA A 60 6.29 13.65 -10.39
N GLY A 61 5.46 12.64 -10.65
CA GLY A 61 4.68 12.54 -11.87
C GLY A 61 3.40 13.40 -11.84
N GLN A 62 2.48 13.11 -12.74
CA GLN A 62 1.16 13.77 -12.76
C GLN A 62 0.44 13.60 -11.42
N PRO A 63 -0.10 14.69 -10.82
CA PRO A 63 -0.73 14.67 -9.51
C PRO A 63 -2.19 14.13 -9.56
N ASN A 64 -2.38 13.00 -10.22
CA ASN A 64 -3.68 12.39 -10.49
C ASN A 64 -3.82 10.97 -9.93
N GLY A 65 -2.93 10.56 -9.03
CA GLY A 65 -2.99 9.26 -8.35
C GLY A 65 -3.69 9.31 -7.00
N SER A 66 -4.27 8.19 -6.58
CA SER A 66 -4.64 7.93 -5.18
C SER A 66 -3.94 6.68 -4.67
N PHE A 67 -3.62 6.65 -3.38
CA PHE A 67 -2.66 5.71 -2.83
C PHE A 67 -3.25 4.95 -1.64
N LEU A 68 -3.16 3.62 -1.68
CA LEU A 68 -3.51 2.74 -0.58
C LEU A 68 -2.25 2.05 -0.06
N ILE A 69 -1.82 2.43 1.13
CA ILE A 69 -0.69 1.80 1.81
C ILE A 69 -1.22 0.74 2.75
N ILE A 70 -0.70 -0.49 2.63
CA ILE A 70 -1.08 -1.62 3.47
C ILE A 70 0.16 -2.09 4.23
N THR A 71 0.05 -2.14 5.54
CA THR A 71 1.10 -2.57 6.46
C THR A 71 0.57 -3.64 7.41
N ALA A 72 1.45 -4.44 7.97
CA ALA A 72 1.15 -5.36 9.07
C ALA A 72 2.41 -5.58 9.91
N ASP A 73 2.26 -6.14 11.09
CA ASP A 73 3.39 -6.66 11.83
C ASP A 73 3.94 -7.92 11.14
N SER A 74 5.25 -8.12 11.21
CA SER A 74 5.89 -9.32 10.70
C SER A 74 5.66 -10.49 11.65
N ASN A 75 5.48 -11.70 11.10
CA ASN A 75 5.41 -12.93 11.91
C ASN A 75 6.75 -13.22 12.60
N GLU A 76 7.84 -12.87 11.93
CA GLU A 76 9.20 -12.91 12.47
C GLU A 76 9.87 -11.56 12.25
N ASP A 77 10.63 -11.12 13.23
CA ASP A 77 11.44 -9.92 13.12
C ASP A 77 12.92 -10.26 13.30
N PHE A 78 13.78 -9.58 12.57
CA PHE A 78 15.22 -9.83 12.56
C PHE A 78 15.98 -8.57 12.95
N ALA A 79 16.98 -8.77 13.81
CA ALA A 79 17.93 -7.72 14.15
C ALA A 79 18.78 -7.32 12.94
N ILE A 80 19.14 -6.05 12.86
CA ILE A 80 20.09 -5.55 11.87
C ILE A 80 21.44 -5.40 12.55
N ALA A 81 22.47 -6.05 12.04
CA ALA A 81 23.82 -5.97 12.59
C ALA A 81 24.29 -4.52 12.72
N GLY A 82 24.75 -4.14 13.92
CA GLY A 82 25.23 -2.80 14.22
C GLY A 82 24.17 -1.70 14.33
N LYS A 83 22.89 -2.07 14.42
CA LYS A 83 21.76 -1.12 14.59
C LYS A 83 20.95 -1.47 15.83
N GLU A 84 20.34 -0.45 16.43
CA GLU A 84 19.43 -0.60 17.57
C GLU A 84 17.98 -0.95 17.15
N PHE A 85 17.66 -0.83 15.86
CA PHE A 85 16.35 -1.12 15.30
C PHE A 85 16.37 -2.38 14.43
N THR A 86 15.23 -3.01 14.29
CA THR A 86 15.01 -4.24 13.54
C THR A 86 14.57 -3.97 12.09
N PHE A 87 14.53 -5.02 11.27
CA PHE A 87 13.97 -4.94 9.91
C PHE A 87 12.49 -4.53 9.92
N GLN A 88 11.69 -5.02 10.88
CA GLN A 88 10.29 -4.61 11.03
C GLN A 88 10.19 -3.10 11.25
N THR A 89 10.98 -2.56 12.16
CA THR A 89 11.02 -1.12 12.45
C THR A 89 11.40 -0.33 11.19
N LEU A 90 12.43 -0.79 10.47
CA LEU A 90 12.89 -0.14 9.23
C LEU A 90 11.78 -0.10 8.16
N VAL A 91 11.16 -1.23 7.88
CA VAL A 91 10.08 -1.34 6.87
C VAL A 91 8.89 -0.47 7.27
N MET A 92 8.51 -0.47 8.54
CA MET A 92 7.42 0.38 9.03
C MET A 92 7.75 1.87 8.91
N ALA A 93 8.98 2.26 9.23
CA ALA A 93 9.43 3.65 9.06
C ALA A 93 9.38 4.09 7.59
N GLN A 94 9.76 3.22 6.65
CA GLN A 94 9.67 3.49 5.22
C GLN A 94 8.21 3.65 4.77
N ALA A 95 7.29 2.78 5.23
CA ALA A 95 5.87 2.88 4.92
C ALA A 95 5.24 4.18 5.45
N LEU A 96 5.58 4.57 6.68
CA LEU A 96 5.11 5.83 7.28
C LEU A 96 5.72 7.05 6.60
N GLY A 97 6.98 6.98 6.19
CA GLY A 97 7.65 8.02 5.41
C GLY A 97 6.95 8.25 4.06
N GLU A 98 6.61 7.19 3.36
CA GLU A 98 5.86 7.25 2.10
C GLU A 98 4.46 7.87 2.32
N PHE A 99 3.73 7.42 3.34
CA PHE A 99 2.44 7.98 3.71
C PHE A 99 2.50 9.49 3.96
N ARG A 100 3.49 9.93 4.73
CA ARG A 100 3.70 11.36 5.04
C ARG A 100 4.09 12.16 3.80
N ALA A 101 4.96 11.62 2.95
CA ALA A 101 5.43 12.29 1.74
C ALA A 101 4.28 12.52 0.73
N LEU A 102 3.41 11.53 0.55
CA LEU A 102 2.22 11.65 -0.30
C LEU A 102 1.21 12.61 0.29
N GLY A 103 0.96 12.52 1.61
CA GLY A 103 0.05 13.42 2.33
C GLY A 103 0.49 14.89 2.30
N ALA A 104 1.80 15.16 2.43
CA ALA A 104 2.36 16.51 2.34
C ALA A 104 2.13 17.15 0.96
N ARG A 105 2.02 16.33 -0.09
CA ARG A 105 1.65 16.75 -1.45
C ARG A 105 0.14 16.86 -1.67
N LYS A 106 -0.66 16.66 -0.63
CA LYS A 106 -2.13 16.66 -0.66
C LYS A 106 -2.72 15.60 -1.61
N TYR A 107 -1.99 14.51 -1.86
CA TYR A 107 -2.54 13.39 -2.60
C TYR A 107 -3.53 12.60 -1.76
N PRO A 108 -4.60 12.06 -2.36
CA PRO A 108 -5.48 11.12 -1.66
C PRO A 108 -4.67 9.89 -1.25
N VAL A 109 -4.42 9.73 0.04
CA VAL A 109 -3.68 8.60 0.59
C VAL A 109 -4.40 8.05 1.80
N ALA A 110 -4.51 6.72 1.88
CA ALA A 110 -5.02 6.00 3.04
C ALA A 110 -4.03 4.92 3.45
N ARG A 111 -3.94 4.64 4.74
CA ARG A 111 -3.14 3.56 5.28
C ARG A 111 -4.00 2.59 6.08
N LEU A 112 -3.85 1.31 5.78
CA LEU A 112 -4.41 0.21 6.55
C LEU A 112 -3.27 -0.54 7.24
N HIS A 113 -3.43 -0.81 8.52
CA HIS A 113 -2.55 -1.70 9.25
C HIS A 113 -3.32 -2.96 9.64
N LEU A 114 -2.83 -4.13 9.23
CA LEU A 114 -3.46 -5.41 9.50
C LEU A 114 -2.93 -5.97 10.81
N THR A 115 -3.80 -6.12 11.79
CA THR A 115 -3.45 -6.77 13.08
C THR A 115 -3.35 -8.28 12.96
N ASP A 116 -4.13 -8.87 12.06
CA ASP A 116 -3.99 -10.24 11.57
C ASP A 116 -3.96 -10.21 10.05
N ARG A 117 -2.93 -10.78 9.45
CA ARG A 117 -2.67 -10.65 8.00
C ARG A 117 -3.69 -11.39 7.15
N ALA A 118 -3.99 -12.63 7.50
CA ALA A 118 -4.88 -13.48 6.70
C ALA A 118 -6.32 -12.96 6.73
N SER A 119 -6.86 -12.70 7.92
CA SER A 119 -8.22 -12.17 8.07
C SER A 119 -8.32 -10.74 7.56
N GLY A 120 -7.29 -9.92 7.74
CA GLY A 120 -7.22 -8.56 7.21
C GLY A 120 -7.24 -8.50 5.69
N ILE A 121 -6.46 -9.36 5.02
CA ILE A 121 -6.49 -9.48 3.56
C ILE A 121 -7.88 -9.92 3.08
N SER A 122 -8.46 -10.94 3.71
CA SER A 122 -9.81 -11.40 3.38
C SER A 122 -10.84 -10.29 3.53
N ALA A 123 -10.77 -9.51 4.61
CA ALA A 123 -11.68 -8.39 4.85
C ALA A 123 -11.52 -7.26 3.81
N ILE A 124 -10.29 -6.93 3.42
CA ILE A 124 -10.03 -5.93 2.38
C ILE A 124 -10.62 -6.38 1.03
N LEU A 125 -10.39 -7.64 0.64
CA LEU A 125 -10.92 -8.19 -0.61
C LEU A 125 -12.45 -8.20 -0.60
N ALA A 126 -13.08 -8.61 0.50
CA ALA A 126 -14.53 -8.58 0.65
C ALA A 126 -15.09 -7.15 0.56
N ALA A 127 -14.47 -6.20 1.25
CA ALA A 127 -14.87 -4.79 1.19
C ALA A 127 -14.72 -4.19 -0.22
N ALA A 128 -13.68 -4.57 -0.95
CA ALA A 128 -13.47 -4.14 -2.33
C ALA A 128 -14.51 -4.74 -3.29
N LYS A 129 -14.89 -6.00 -3.11
CA LYS A 129 -15.96 -6.65 -3.91
C LYS A 129 -17.32 -6.01 -3.69
N ALA A 130 -17.56 -5.45 -2.51
CA ALA A 130 -18.81 -4.78 -2.14
C ALA A 130 -18.93 -3.33 -2.63
N LEU A 131 -17.91 -2.78 -3.31
CA LEU A 131 -17.96 -1.46 -3.94
C LEU A 131 -18.88 -1.46 -5.16
#